data_29ab1a3a1cd3e3969ab17c9205af9638
#
_entry.id   29ab1a3a1cd3e3969ab17c9205af9638
#
_cell.length_a   1.000
_cell.length_b   1.000
_cell.length_c   1.000
_cell.angle_alpha   90.00
_cell.angle_beta   90.00
_cell.angle_gamma   90.00
#
_symmetry.space_group_name_H-M   'P 1'
#
loop_
_entity.id
_entity.type
_entity.pdbx_description
1 polymer ?
#
loop_
_entity_poly.entity_id
_entity_poly.type
_entity_poly.pdbx_seq_one_letter_code
_entity_poly.pdbx_strand_id
1 'polypeptide(L)'
;MQTNDLPRIGVLSADPAAVTQFLCRVQALGADPTALLPLSPAAVPDCEPYLCGTSTQSPLPKLRAAAEVLAASGCTVIAVPDSAGVFCEEITAAVGIPTLGVSGPALQQLVGKLRQRASVLCTPGVRAANGYGIAARRYGLYYSYPDAPVQALLGCVQPEKACSEQVLRSIIELELARGNDSVVLDSAQLCAAFAHFGLAAHYPQAADGMELLAQAALLHTAAAADARRA
;
A
#
# COMPACT_ATOMS: atom_id res chain seq x y z
N MET A 1 30.21 14.03 16.79
CA MET A 1 29.00 14.28 16.00
C MET A 1 28.06 13.11 16.26
N GLN A 2 27.05 13.32 17.08
CA GLN A 2 25.98 12.31 17.24
C GLN A 2 25.21 12.30 15.93
N THR A 3 25.40 11.27 15.11
CA THR A 3 24.53 10.98 13.99
C THR A 3 23.14 10.73 14.57
N ASN A 4 22.19 11.50 14.07
CA ASN A 4 20.77 11.46 14.45
C ASN A 4 20.24 10.04 14.19
N ASP A 5 20.32 9.17 15.20
CA ASP A 5 19.90 7.75 15.14
C ASP A 5 18.36 7.61 15.25
N LEU A 6 17.63 8.57 14.68
CA LEU A 6 16.19 8.45 14.58
C LEU A 6 15.85 7.32 13.60
N PRO A 7 14.94 6.43 13.98
CA PRO A 7 14.49 5.37 13.10
C PRO A 7 13.84 5.96 11.85
N ARG A 8 14.20 5.43 10.68
CA ARG A 8 13.80 5.97 9.38
C ARG A 8 12.88 5.01 8.66
N ILE A 9 11.91 5.58 7.94
CA ILE A 9 11.04 4.86 7.01
C ILE A 9 11.60 5.04 5.60
N GLY A 10 12.05 3.94 4.99
CA GLY A 10 12.38 3.91 3.57
C GLY A 10 11.10 3.83 2.74
N VAL A 11 11.05 4.54 1.60
CA VAL A 11 9.93 4.44 0.66
C VAL A 11 10.43 3.93 -0.67
N LEU A 12 9.90 2.79 -1.10
CA LEU A 12 10.30 2.09 -2.32
C LEU A 12 9.11 1.99 -3.26
N SER A 13 9.11 2.78 -4.34
CA SER A 13 8.04 2.79 -5.34
C SER A 13 8.53 3.37 -6.67
N ALA A 14 8.06 2.80 -7.77
CA ALA A 14 8.25 3.33 -9.13
C ALA A 14 7.24 4.44 -9.47
N ASP A 15 6.15 4.53 -8.72
CA ASP A 15 5.08 5.51 -8.96
C ASP A 15 5.28 6.77 -8.11
N PRO A 16 5.60 7.94 -8.73
CA PRO A 16 5.76 9.20 -7.99
C PRO A 16 4.49 9.64 -7.25
N ALA A 17 3.30 9.29 -7.78
CA ALA A 17 2.04 9.62 -7.14
C ALA A 17 1.85 8.81 -5.85
N ALA A 18 2.20 7.52 -5.88
CA ALA A 18 2.18 6.66 -4.70
C ALA A 18 3.16 7.15 -3.61
N VAL A 19 4.39 7.54 -4.00
CA VAL A 19 5.35 8.15 -3.07
C VAL A 19 4.75 9.39 -2.42
N THR A 20 4.23 10.33 -3.23
CA THR A 20 3.66 11.58 -2.74
C THR A 20 2.48 11.33 -1.80
N GLN A 21 1.55 10.46 -2.16
CA GLN A 21 0.39 10.13 -1.34
C GLN A 21 0.83 9.52 0.00
N PHE A 22 1.77 8.58 -0.02
CA PHE A 22 2.29 7.98 1.20
C PHE A 22 2.95 9.02 2.12
N LEU A 23 3.83 9.87 1.59
CA LEU A 23 4.48 10.94 2.36
C LEU A 23 3.47 11.89 2.99
N CYS A 24 2.44 12.31 2.24
CA CYS A 24 1.37 13.15 2.77
C CYS A 24 0.62 12.48 3.93
N ARG A 25 0.32 11.17 3.83
CA ARG A 25 -0.35 10.43 4.92
C ARG A 25 0.52 10.34 6.17
N VAL A 26 1.80 9.99 6.02
CA VAL A 26 2.73 9.89 7.15
C VAL A 26 2.89 11.24 7.85
N GLN A 27 3.00 12.33 7.09
CA GLN A 27 3.08 13.70 7.64
C GLN A 27 1.78 14.11 8.35
N ALA A 28 0.61 13.80 7.78
CA ALA A 28 -0.69 14.06 8.40
C ALA A 28 -0.87 13.32 9.74
N LEU A 29 -0.20 12.18 9.91
CA LEU A 29 -0.13 11.41 11.16
C LEU A 29 0.92 11.96 12.15
N GLY A 30 1.58 13.08 11.83
CA GLY A 30 2.49 13.78 12.73
C GLY A 30 3.95 13.32 12.69
N ALA A 31 4.35 12.55 11.68
CA ALA A 31 5.74 12.15 11.55
C ALA A 31 6.65 13.29 11.11
N ASP A 32 7.89 13.28 11.63
CA ASP A 32 8.93 14.19 11.18
C ASP A 32 9.33 13.85 9.72
N PRO A 33 9.27 14.82 8.79
CA PRO A 33 9.69 14.61 7.41
C PRO A 33 11.13 14.09 7.27
N THR A 34 12.02 14.41 8.22
CA THR A 34 13.42 13.95 8.21
C THR A 34 13.58 12.46 8.50
N ALA A 35 12.54 11.83 9.04
CA ALA A 35 12.48 10.38 9.24
C ALA A 35 12.12 9.60 7.96
N LEU A 36 11.77 10.30 6.89
CA LEU A 36 11.32 9.69 5.63
C LEU A 36 12.46 9.71 4.60
N LEU A 37 12.74 8.56 4.01
CA LEU A 37 13.77 8.39 2.98
C LEU A 37 13.16 7.77 1.71
N PRO A 38 12.55 8.57 0.83
CA PRO A 38 12.08 8.06 -0.45
C PRO A 38 13.26 7.84 -1.41
N LEU A 39 13.26 6.70 -2.09
CA LEU A 39 14.11 6.51 -3.26
C LEU A 39 13.52 7.27 -4.46
N SER A 40 14.41 7.68 -5.37
CA SER A 40 13.95 8.20 -6.66
C SER A 40 13.12 7.14 -7.38
N PRO A 41 11.88 7.44 -7.83
CA PRO A 41 11.07 6.48 -8.58
C PRO A 41 11.78 5.90 -9.81
N ALA A 42 12.65 6.69 -10.46
CA ALA A 42 13.45 6.23 -11.60
C ALA A 42 14.45 5.10 -11.25
N ALA A 43 14.79 4.94 -9.96
CA ALA A 43 15.68 3.87 -9.49
C ALA A 43 14.93 2.56 -9.16
N VAL A 44 13.59 2.59 -9.14
CA VAL A 44 12.74 1.44 -8.81
C VAL A 44 12.07 0.93 -10.09
N PRO A 45 12.06 -0.39 -10.35
CA PRO A 45 11.40 -0.93 -11.55
C PRO A 45 9.87 -0.87 -11.40
N ASP A 46 9.17 -0.50 -12.49
CA ASP A 46 7.73 -0.70 -12.59
C ASP A 46 7.43 -2.21 -12.64
N CYS A 47 6.59 -2.66 -11.71
CA CYS A 47 6.24 -4.07 -11.55
C CYS A 47 5.00 -4.47 -12.37
N GLU A 48 4.15 -3.54 -12.76
CA GLU A 48 2.89 -3.82 -13.45
C GLU A 48 3.06 -4.68 -14.72
N PRO A 49 4.01 -4.40 -15.64
CA PRO A 49 4.20 -5.21 -16.82
C PRO A 49 4.56 -6.67 -16.52
N TYR A 50 5.36 -6.91 -15.48
CA TYR A 50 5.72 -8.26 -15.05
C TYR A 50 4.54 -8.99 -14.40
N LEU A 51 3.85 -8.32 -13.48
CA LEU A 51 2.70 -8.88 -12.77
C LEU A 51 1.53 -9.22 -13.70
N CYS A 52 1.32 -8.40 -14.73
CA CYS A 52 0.32 -8.63 -15.78
C CYS A 52 0.78 -9.63 -16.85
N GLY A 53 2.01 -10.16 -16.78
CA GLY A 53 2.54 -11.13 -17.75
C GLY A 53 2.91 -10.52 -19.12
N THR A 54 2.99 -9.20 -19.26
CA THR A 54 3.41 -8.51 -20.48
C THR A 54 4.93 -8.33 -20.56
N SER A 55 5.63 -8.57 -19.46
CA SER A 55 7.09 -8.64 -19.38
C SER A 55 7.52 -9.95 -18.73
N THR A 56 8.58 -10.56 -19.24
CA THR A 56 9.20 -11.75 -18.63
C THR A 56 10.36 -11.41 -17.70
N GLN A 57 10.78 -10.14 -17.66
CA GLN A 57 11.89 -9.71 -16.83
C GLN A 57 11.42 -9.49 -15.41
N SER A 58 11.87 -10.34 -14.46
CA SER A 58 11.56 -10.19 -13.05
C SER A 58 12.10 -8.87 -12.49
N PRO A 59 11.28 -8.06 -11.80
CA PRO A 59 11.72 -6.83 -11.15
C PRO A 59 12.49 -7.11 -9.85
N LEU A 60 12.37 -8.29 -9.28
CA LEU A 60 12.84 -8.63 -7.94
C LEU A 60 14.34 -8.36 -7.70
N PRO A 61 15.29 -8.64 -8.62
CA PRO A 61 16.69 -8.31 -8.39
C PRO A 61 16.94 -6.81 -8.20
N LYS A 62 16.25 -5.97 -8.97
CA LYS A 62 16.36 -4.51 -8.85
C LYS A 62 15.67 -3.98 -7.59
N LEU A 63 14.52 -4.56 -7.21
CA LEU A 63 13.84 -4.23 -5.96
C LEU A 63 14.70 -4.55 -4.74
N ARG A 64 15.37 -5.70 -4.73
CA ARG A 64 16.31 -6.09 -3.66
C ARG A 64 17.46 -5.10 -3.55
N ALA A 65 18.12 -4.78 -4.67
CA ALA A 65 19.21 -3.81 -4.67
C ALA A 65 18.76 -2.42 -4.17
N ALA A 66 17.57 -1.96 -4.56
CA ALA A 66 17.00 -0.71 -4.06
C ALA A 66 16.70 -0.76 -2.55
N ALA A 67 16.18 -1.88 -2.06
CA ALA A 67 15.92 -2.10 -0.63
C ALA A 67 17.21 -2.17 0.20
N GLU A 68 18.28 -2.77 -0.33
CA GLU A 68 19.62 -2.78 0.29
C GLU A 68 20.17 -1.37 0.50
N VAL A 69 19.95 -0.47 -0.46
CA VAL A 69 20.32 0.96 -0.31
C VAL A 69 19.58 1.60 0.85
N LEU A 70 18.27 1.34 0.98
CA LEU A 70 17.47 1.88 2.10
C LEU A 70 17.93 1.30 3.43
N ALA A 71 18.19 0.00 3.51
CA ALA A 71 18.69 -0.67 4.71
C ALA A 71 20.06 -0.10 5.12
N ALA A 72 21.00 0.03 4.19
CA ALA A 72 22.32 0.62 4.42
C ALA A 72 22.24 2.10 4.83
N SER A 73 21.18 2.81 4.47
CA SER A 73 20.92 4.19 4.86
C SER A 73 20.28 4.33 6.26
N GLY A 74 20.15 3.23 7.01
CA GLY A 74 19.65 3.21 8.39
C GLY A 74 18.12 3.18 8.49
N CYS A 75 17.41 2.80 7.43
CA CYS A 75 15.97 2.57 7.52
C CYS A 75 15.68 1.37 8.43
N THR A 76 14.65 1.48 9.26
CA THR A 76 14.19 0.41 10.17
C THR A 76 12.96 -0.31 9.66
N VAL A 77 12.30 0.26 8.65
CA VAL A 77 11.16 -0.29 7.92
C VAL A 77 11.18 0.26 6.50
N ILE A 78 10.71 -0.52 5.54
CA ILE A 78 10.50 -0.09 4.16
C ILE A 78 9.00 -0.14 3.86
N ALA A 79 8.42 0.97 3.41
CA ALA A 79 7.06 1.04 2.89
C ALA A 79 7.06 0.94 1.36
N VAL A 80 6.18 0.12 0.82
CA VAL A 80 6.01 -0.11 -0.62
C VAL A 80 4.57 0.22 -1.00
N PRO A 81 4.29 1.47 -1.41
CA PRO A 81 2.93 1.98 -1.61
C PRO A 81 2.34 1.69 -3.01
N ASP A 82 2.95 0.82 -3.80
CA ASP A 82 2.51 0.45 -5.15
C ASP A 82 2.47 -1.07 -5.35
N SER A 83 2.31 -1.52 -6.59
CA SER A 83 2.23 -2.94 -6.97
C SER A 83 3.48 -3.75 -6.62
N ALA A 84 4.63 -3.12 -6.39
CA ALA A 84 5.83 -3.80 -5.88
C ALA A 84 5.61 -4.38 -4.46
N GLY A 85 4.57 -3.95 -3.74
CA GLY A 85 4.14 -4.51 -2.46
C GLY A 85 3.87 -6.02 -2.48
N VAL A 86 3.62 -6.59 -3.66
CA VAL A 86 3.50 -8.05 -3.86
C VAL A 86 4.79 -8.80 -3.49
N PHE A 87 5.95 -8.15 -3.57
CA PHE A 87 7.28 -8.74 -3.31
C PHE A 87 7.81 -8.45 -1.89
N CYS A 88 6.98 -7.94 -0.98
CA CYS A 88 7.44 -7.53 0.36
C CYS A 88 8.08 -8.66 1.16
N GLU A 89 7.60 -9.90 1.05
CA GLU A 89 8.18 -11.03 1.77
C GLU A 89 9.60 -11.35 1.25
N GLU A 90 9.80 -11.37 -0.07
CA GLU A 90 11.09 -11.63 -0.70
C GLU A 90 12.08 -10.48 -0.45
N ILE A 91 11.61 -9.24 -0.38
CA ILE A 91 12.44 -8.09 -0.04
C ILE A 91 12.84 -8.16 1.43
N THR A 92 11.90 -8.40 2.35
CA THR A 92 12.18 -8.58 3.77
C THR A 92 13.23 -9.67 4.02
N ALA A 93 13.08 -10.82 3.33
CA ALA A 93 14.04 -11.92 3.44
C ALA A 93 15.44 -11.54 2.95
N ALA A 94 15.56 -10.62 1.99
CA ALA A 94 16.84 -10.19 1.44
C ALA A 94 17.56 -9.17 2.33
N VAL A 95 16.82 -8.21 2.92
CA VAL A 95 17.43 -7.06 3.62
C VAL A 95 17.35 -7.16 5.14
N GLY A 96 16.57 -8.08 5.69
CA GLY A 96 16.47 -8.33 7.14
C GLY A 96 15.70 -7.26 7.93
N ILE A 97 15.09 -6.27 7.27
CA ILE A 97 14.22 -5.29 7.90
C ILE A 97 12.79 -5.44 7.37
N PRO A 98 11.74 -5.15 8.19
CA PRO A 98 10.36 -5.25 7.75
C PRO A 98 10.09 -4.43 6.49
N THR A 99 9.51 -5.06 5.48
CA THR A 99 9.04 -4.41 4.27
C THR A 99 7.53 -4.58 4.20
N LEU A 100 6.81 -3.47 4.11
CA LEU A 100 5.36 -3.41 4.24
C LEU A 100 4.73 -2.95 2.92
N GLY A 101 3.84 -3.77 2.38
CA GLY A 101 2.88 -3.36 1.34
C GLY A 101 1.51 -3.08 1.95
N VAL A 102 0.57 -2.63 1.13
CA VAL A 102 -0.79 -2.28 1.58
C VAL A 102 -1.56 -3.49 2.11
N SER A 103 -1.38 -4.67 1.52
CA SER A 103 -2.20 -5.86 1.81
C SER A 103 -2.15 -6.31 3.27
N GLY A 104 -0.96 -6.34 3.88
CA GLY A 104 -0.79 -6.76 5.29
C GLY A 104 -1.55 -5.86 6.26
N PRO A 105 -1.22 -4.56 6.34
CA PRO A 105 -1.91 -3.60 7.19
C PRO A 105 -3.42 -3.52 6.97
N ALA A 106 -3.87 -3.56 5.70
CA ALA A 106 -5.28 -3.53 5.36
C ALA A 106 -6.03 -4.73 5.95
N LEU A 107 -5.53 -5.95 5.74
CA LEU A 107 -6.18 -7.15 6.27
C LEU A 107 -6.09 -7.24 7.79
N GLN A 108 -4.99 -6.80 8.39
CA GLN A 108 -4.88 -6.72 9.85
C GLN A 108 -5.95 -5.80 10.46
N GLN A 109 -6.20 -4.64 9.84
CA GLN A 109 -7.25 -3.74 10.29
C GLN A 109 -8.64 -4.38 10.18
N LEU A 110 -8.93 -5.11 9.08
CA LEU A 110 -10.21 -5.77 8.90
C LEU A 110 -10.48 -6.80 10.00
N VAL A 111 -9.48 -7.59 10.35
CA VAL A 111 -9.57 -8.53 11.49
C VAL A 111 -9.86 -7.77 12.80
N GLY A 112 -9.15 -6.68 13.06
CA GLY A 112 -9.37 -5.84 14.24
C GLY A 112 -10.80 -5.27 14.32
N LYS A 113 -11.45 -5.06 13.15
CA LYS A 113 -12.85 -4.61 13.05
C LYS A 113 -13.86 -5.76 12.93
N LEU A 114 -13.44 -7.01 13.14
CA LEU A 114 -14.28 -8.22 13.00
C LEU A 114 -14.92 -8.37 11.60
N ARG A 115 -14.27 -7.87 10.57
CA ARG A 115 -14.67 -8.04 9.18
C ARG A 115 -14.22 -9.40 8.68
N GLN A 116 -15.01 -10.01 7.79
CA GLN A 116 -14.74 -11.35 7.28
C GLN A 116 -14.62 -11.43 5.76
N ARG A 117 -15.21 -10.48 5.04
CA ARG A 117 -15.29 -10.49 3.57
C ARG A 117 -14.91 -9.11 3.02
N ALA A 118 -13.86 -9.07 2.21
CA ALA A 118 -13.39 -7.84 1.60
C ALA A 118 -13.43 -7.89 0.08
N SER A 119 -13.86 -6.78 -0.55
CA SER A 119 -13.54 -6.52 -1.95
C SER A 119 -12.28 -5.66 -2.02
N VAL A 120 -11.32 -6.03 -2.87
CA VAL A 120 -10.04 -5.33 -3.02
C VAL A 120 -10.03 -4.59 -4.35
N LEU A 121 -10.06 -3.25 -4.28
CA LEU A 121 -9.96 -2.35 -5.42
C LEU A 121 -8.47 -1.99 -5.62
N CYS A 122 -7.81 -2.68 -6.54
CA CYS A 122 -6.36 -2.58 -6.75
C CYS A 122 -6.00 -2.44 -8.23
N THR A 123 -4.72 -2.32 -8.50
CA THR A 123 -4.19 -2.30 -9.87
C THR A 123 -4.35 -3.68 -10.54
N PRO A 124 -4.36 -3.74 -11.89
CA PRO A 124 -4.40 -5.00 -12.61
C PRO A 124 -3.28 -5.98 -12.21
N GLY A 125 -2.07 -5.49 -11.96
CA GLY A 125 -0.92 -6.30 -11.56
C GLY A 125 -1.09 -6.94 -10.19
N VAL A 126 -1.53 -6.20 -9.17
CA VAL A 126 -1.82 -6.74 -7.83
C VAL A 126 -2.88 -7.82 -7.90
N ARG A 127 -3.94 -7.61 -8.71
CA ARG A 127 -4.97 -8.62 -8.97
C ARG A 127 -4.40 -9.86 -9.66
N ALA A 128 -3.64 -9.69 -10.74
CA ALA A 128 -3.08 -10.80 -11.53
C ALA A 128 -2.12 -11.66 -10.70
N ALA A 129 -1.30 -11.03 -9.87
CA ALA A 129 -0.39 -11.69 -8.94
C ALA A 129 -1.09 -12.27 -7.70
N ASN A 130 -2.40 -12.03 -7.52
CA ASN A 130 -3.12 -12.43 -6.32
C ASN A 130 -2.49 -11.91 -5.02
N GLY A 131 -2.09 -10.63 -5.01
CA GLY A 131 -1.28 -10.00 -3.97
C GLY A 131 -1.86 -10.05 -2.55
N TYR A 132 -3.15 -10.34 -2.42
CA TYR A 132 -3.82 -10.51 -1.11
C TYR A 132 -3.91 -11.97 -0.65
N GLY A 133 -3.58 -12.93 -1.53
CA GLY A 133 -3.83 -14.35 -1.27
C GLY A 133 -3.13 -14.94 -0.07
N ILE A 134 -1.85 -14.59 0.15
CA ILE A 134 -1.06 -15.09 1.27
C ILE A 134 -1.55 -14.45 2.58
N ALA A 135 -1.66 -13.12 2.61
CA ALA A 135 -2.09 -12.39 3.79
C ALA A 135 -3.53 -12.77 4.20
N ALA A 136 -4.46 -12.90 3.26
CA ALA A 136 -5.83 -13.30 3.54
C ALA A 136 -5.92 -14.70 4.17
N ARG A 137 -5.15 -15.67 3.67
CA ARG A 137 -5.07 -17.01 4.28
C ARG A 137 -4.53 -16.96 5.71
N ARG A 138 -3.50 -16.14 5.97
CA ARG A 138 -2.91 -15.96 7.31
C ARG A 138 -3.94 -15.46 8.32
N TYR A 139 -4.81 -14.58 7.90
CA TYR A 139 -5.84 -13.97 8.76
C TYR A 139 -7.21 -14.67 8.71
N GLY A 140 -7.39 -15.70 7.89
CA GLY A 140 -8.68 -16.39 7.74
C GLY A 140 -9.77 -15.52 7.12
N LEU A 141 -9.40 -14.56 6.26
CA LEU A 141 -10.33 -13.65 5.60
C LEU A 141 -10.69 -14.14 4.20
N TYR A 142 -11.95 -13.95 3.84
CA TYR A 142 -12.39 -14.05 2.45
C TYR A 142 -12.16 -12.73 1.74
N TYR A 143 -11.62 -12.78 0.53
CA TYR A 143 -11.45 -11.61 -0.31
C TYR A 143 -11.87 -11.90 -1.74
N SER A 144 -12.25 -10.86 -2.45
CA SER A 144 -12.58 -10.90 -3.86
C SER A 144 -11.99 -9.68 -4.56
N TYR A 145 -11.81 -9.80 -5.86
CA TYR A 145 -11.53 -8.66 -6.72
C TYR A 145 -12.77 -8.35 -7.54
N PRO A 146 -13.01 -7.08 -7.89
CA PRO A 146 -14.08 -6.70 -8.79
C PRO A 146 -14.02 -7.47 -10.10
N ASP A 147 -15.17 -7.63 -10.77
CA ASP A 147 -15.22 -8.19 -12.12
C ASP A 147 -14.51 -7.28 -13.16
N ALA A 148 -14.29 -7.80 -14.36
CA ALA A 148 -13.52 -7.10 -15.38
C ALA A 148 -14.12 -5.73 -15.78
N PRO A 149 -15.45 -5.55 -15.93
CA PRO A 149 -16.03 -4.22 -16.19
C PRO A 149 -15.75 -3.22 -15.08
N VAL A 150 -15.91 -3.61 -13.81
CA VAL A 150 -15.63 -2.73 -12.67
C VAL A 150 -14.13 -2.44 -12.56
N GLN A 151 -13.27 -3.44 -12.80
CA GLN A 151 -11.82 -3.24 -12.83
C GLN A 151 -11.39 -2.21 -13.89
N ALA A 152 -12.03 -2.20 -15.06
CA ALA A 152 -11.77 -1.19 -16.10
C ALA A 152 -12.18 0.22 -15.65
N LEU A 153 -13.30 0.36 -14.92
CA LEU A 153 -13.74 1.63 -14.38
C LEU A 153 -12.80 2.20 -13.31
N LEU A 154 -12.13 1.35 -12.51
CA LEU A 154 -11.14 1.79 -11.53
C LEU A 154 -10.01 2.59 -12.18
N GLY A 155 -9.56 2.20 -13.36
CA GLY A 155 -8.54 2.94 -14.13
C GLY A 155 -8.99 4.32 -14.61
N CYS A 156 -10.29 4.62 -14.61
CA CYS A 156 -10.84 5.91 -15.02
C CYS A 156 -11.00 6.90 -13.85
N VAL A 157 -10.90 6.41 -12.60
CA VAL A 157 -11.04 7.25 -11.40
C VAL A 157 -9.82 8.17 -11.27
N GLN A 158 -10.04 9.47 -11.25
CA GLN A 158 -9.00 10.50 -11.09
C GLN A 158 -9.49 11.58 -10.14
N PRO A 159 -8.70 11.96 -9.11
CA PRO A 159 -9.15 12.92 -8.08
C PRO A 159 -9.66 14.26 -8.65
N GLU A 160 -9.06 14.70 -9.75
CA GLU A 160 -9.38 16.00 -10.39
C GLU A 160 -10.62 15.94 -11.30
N LYS A 161 -11.17 14.77 -11.57
CA LYS A 161 -12.35 14.63 -12.43
C LYS A 161 -13.63 14.53 -11.60
N ALA A 162 -14.56 15.45 -11.76
CA ALA A 162 -15.83 15.48 -11.02
C ALA A 162 -16.65 14.18 -11.15
N CYS A 163 -16.63 13.54 -12.31
CA CYS A 163 -17.34 12.26 -12.51
C CYS A 163 -16.75 11.09 -11.69
N SER A 164 -15.50 11.19 -11.25
CA SER A 164 -14.81 10.13 -10.51
C SER A 164 -15.41 9.91 -9.14
N GLU A 165 -15.97 10.92 -8.49
CA GLU A 165 -16.68 10.76 -7.23
C GLU A 165 -17.84 9.78 -7.37
N GLN A 166 -18.72 10.03 -8.34
CA GLN A 166 -19.89 9.18 -8.59
C GLN A 166 -19.47 7.75 -8.95
N VAL A 167 -18.45 7.59 -9.79
CA VAL A 167 -17.92 6.28 -10.20
C VAL A 167 -17.40 5.53 -8.98
N LEU A 168 -16.58 6.16 -8.14
CA LEU A 168 -16.00 5.51 -6.97
C LEU A 168 -17.08 5.14 -5.94
N ARG A 169 -18.05 6.03 -5.68
CA ARG A 169 -19.23 5.73 -4.84
C ARG A 169 -19.97 4.51 -5.34
N SER A 170 -20.33 4.50 -6.63
CA SER A 170 -21.10 3.39 -7.23
C SER A 170 -20.33 2.05 -7.14
N ILE A 171 -19.00 2.07 -7.31
CA ILE A 171 -18.19 0.86 -7.18
C ILE A 171 -18.19 0.36 -5.72
N ILE A 172 -17.99 1.24 -4.74
CA ILE A 172 -18.00 0.87 -3.33
C ILE A 172 -19.37 0.28 -2.95
N GLU A 173 -20.46 0.94 -3.32
CA GLU A 173 -21.83 0.48 -3.05
C GLU A 173 -22.13 -0.87 -3.71
N LEU A 174 -21.70 -1.05 -4.96
CA LEU A 174 -21.87 -2.31 -5.67
C LEU A 174 -21.14 -3.46 -4.97
N GLU A 175 -19.89 -3.24 -4.55
CA GLU A 175 -19.10 -4.29 -3.87
C GLU A 175 -19.67 -4.61 -2.48
N LEU A 176 -20.19 -3.65 -1.75
CA LEU A 176 -20.91 -3.88 -0.50
C LEU A 176 -22.24 -4.64 -0.75
N ALA A 177 -22.98 -4.28 -1.80
CA ALA A 177 -24.22 -4.97 -2.18
C ALA A 177 -23.99 -6.42 -2.62
N ARG A 178 -22.80 -6.79 -3.08
CA ARG A 178 -22.38 -8.16 -3.39
C ARG A 178 -22.11 -9.03 -2.16
N GLY A 179 -22.32 -8.47 -0.96
CA GLY A 179 -22.16 -9.18 0.32
C GLY A 179 -20.75 -9.11 0.89
N ASN A 180 -19.90 -8.20 0.40
CA ASN A 180 -18.68 -7.83 1.11
C ASN A 180 -19.06 -6.95 2.31
N ASP A 181 -18.40 -7.13 3.44
CA ASP A 181 -18.58 -6.29 4.63
C ASP A 181 -17.56 -5.15 4.70
N SER A 182 -16.61 -5.15 3.76
CA SER A 182 -15.58 -4.13 3.64
C SER A 182 -15.06 -4.01 2.21
N VAL A 183 -14.48 -2.83 1.90
CA VAL A 183 -13.80 -2.53 0.64
C VAL A 183 -12.41 -1.98 0.96
N VAL A 184 -11.38 -2.53 0.36
CA VAL A 184 -9.99 -2.05 0.48
C VAL A 184 -9.62 -1.29 -0.79
N LEU A 185 -9.15 -0.06 -0.62
CA LEU A 185 -8.59 0.75 -1.70
C LEU A 185 -7.07 0.53 -1.73
N ASP A 186 -6.56 -0.17 -2.73
CA ASP A 186 -5.13 -0.48 -2.89
C ASP A 186 -4.59 0.04 -4.21
N SER A 187 -4.68 1.36 -4.37
CA SER A 187 -3.88 2.11 -5.33
C SER A 187 -3.82 3.57 -4.89
N ALA A 188 -2.71 4.24 -5.19
CA ALA A 188 -2.51 5.65 -4.85
C ALA A 188 -3.62 6.53 -5.42
N GLN A 189 -4.02 6.27 -6.66
CA GLN A 189 -5.06 7.01 -7.37
C GLN A 189 -6.43 6.89 -6.69
N LEU A 190 -6.83 5.68 -6.28
CA LEU A 190 -8.11 5.45 -5.59
C LEU A 190 -8.11 6.06 -4.19
N CYS A 191 -7.02 5.91 -3.43
CA CYS A 191 -6.85 6.51 -2.11
C CYS A 191 -6.86 8.04 -2.19
N ALA A 192 -6.23 8.63 -3.22
CA ALA A 192 -6.26 10.06 -3.47
C ALA A 192 -7.68 10.56 -3.77
N ALA A 193 -8.41 9.88 -4.65
CA ALA A 193 -9.79 10.22 -4.99
C ALA A 193 -10.73 10.07 -3.77
N PHE A 194 -10.59 8.99 -3.01
CA PHE A 194 -11.37 8.72 -1.80
C PHE A 194 -11.21 9.84 -0.76
N ALA A 195 -9.98 10.29 -0.54
CA ALA A 195 -9.68 11.39 0.36
C ALA A 195 -10.14 12.74 -0.18
N HIS A 196 -9.89 13.01 -1.47
CA HIS A 196 -10.27 14.28 -2.13
C HIS A 196 -11.77 14.53 -2.04
N PHE A 197 -12.59 13.49 -2.24
CA PHE A 197 -14.05 13.60 -2.18
C PHE A 197 -14.62 13.39 -0.77
N GLY A 198 -13.79 13.23 0.27
CA GLY A 198 -14.23 13.10 1.65
C GLY A 198 -15.09 11.86 1.92
N LEU A 199 -14.86 10.76 1.17
CA LEU A 199 -15.74 9.59 1.18
C LEU A 199 -15.65 8.75 2.45
N ALA A 200 -14.61 8.92 3.26
CA ALA A 200 -14.41 8.17 4.50
C ALA A 200 -15.59 8.34 5.49
N ALA A 201 -16.19 9.54 5.55
CA ALA A 201 -17.33 9.82 6.40
C ALA A 201 -18.61 9.07 5.95
N HIS A 202 -18.73 8.79 4.66
CA HIS A 202 -19.89 8.11 4.07
C HIS A 202 -19.75 6.58 4.00
N TYR A 203 -18.51 6.10 3.92
CA TYR A 203 -18.21 4.67 3.76
C TYR A 203 -17.23 4.19 4.83
N PRO A 204 -17.67 4.03 6.10
CA PRO A 204 -16.81 3.53 7.18
C PRO A 204 -16.37 2.07 6.98
N GLN A 205 -16.95 1.36 6.00
CA GLN A 205 -16.55 0.03 5.56
C GLN A 205 -15.41 0.06 4.54
N ALA A 206 -15.13 1.22 3.93
CA ALA A 206 -14.02 1.37 3.01
C ALA A 206 -12.74 1.72 3.77
N ALA A 207 -11.64 1.07 3.40
CA ALA A 207 -10.33 1.23 4.02
C ALA A 207 -9.36 1.90 3.03
N ASP A 208 -8.80 3.04 3.39
CA ASP A 208 -7.73 3.71 2.65
C ASP A 208 -6.41 2.98 2.88
N GLY A 209 -5.96 2.23 1.89
CA GLY A 209 -4.76 1.40 2.00
C GLY A 209 -3.48 2.20 2.24
N MET A 210 -3.38 3.43 1.71
CA MET A 210 -2.22 4.30 1.93
C MET A 210 -2.15 4.79 3.38
N GLU A 211 -3.29 5.14 3.97
CA GLU A 211 -3.35 5.54 5.38
C GLU A 211 -2.95 4.37 6.28
N LEU A 212 -3.45 3.17 6.00
CA LEU A 212 -3.12 1.97 6.77
C LEU A 212 -1.64 1.59 6.68
N LEU A 213 -1.06 1.70 5.48
CA LEU A 213 0.37 1.48 5.29
C LEU A 213 1.19 2.51 6.07
N ALA A 214 0.78 3.79 6.06
CA ALA A 214 1.45 4.85 6.81
C ALA A 214 1.40 4.60 8.32
N GLN A 215 0.23 4.24 8.87
CA GLN A 215 0.06 3.89 10.28
C GLN A 215 0.95 2.69 10.67
N ALA A 216 0.97 1.63 9.87
CA ALA A 216 1.80 0.46 10.12
C ALA A 216 3.30 0.78 10.09
N ALA A 217 3.76 1.59 9.14
CA ALA A 217 5.15 2.00 9.06
C ALA A 217 5.58 2.80 10.30
N LEU A 218 4.73 3.71 10.78
CA LEU A 218 4.99 4.49 12.00
C LEU A 218 5.04 3.60 13.24
N LEU A 219 4.15 2.62 13.37
CA LEU A 219 4.17 1.66 14.49
C LEU A 219 5.47 0.86 14.51
N HIS A 220 5.94 0.37 13.37
CA HIS A 220 7.23 -0.33 13.27
C HIS A 220 8.41 0.56 13.64
N THR A 221 8.36 1.82 13.25
CA THR A 221 9.41 2.80 13.57
C THR A 221 9.47 3.08 15.07
N ALA A 222 8.32 3.24 15.71
CA ALA A 222 8.22 3.44 17.17
C ALA A 222 8.76 2.22 17.94
N ALA A 223 8.36 1.01 17.57
CA ALA A 223 8.86 -0.23 18.18
C ALA A 223 10.38 -0.38 18.04
N ALA A 224 10.96 0.00 16.88
CA ALA A 224 12.41 -0.01 16.68
C ALA A 224 13.13 1.04 17.55
N ALA A 225 12.51 2.19 17.81
CA ALA A 225 13.04 3.20 18.72
C ALA A 225 13.08 2.71 20.17
N ASP A 226 12.03 2.05 20.62
CA ASP A 226 11.94 1.50 21.98
C ASP A 226 12.94 0.37 22.21
N ALA A 227 13.10 -0.52 21.23
CA ALA A 227 14.07 -1.61 21.29
C ALA A 227 15.54 -1.13 21.37
N ARG A 228 15.85 0.08 20.90
CA ARG A 228 17.21 0.68 21.01
C ARG A 228 17.45 1.36 22.35
N ARG A 229 16.40 1.69 23.11
CA ARG A 229 16.48 2.35 24.42
C ARG A 229 16.56 1.36 25.59
N ALA A 230 16.12 0.12 25.35
CA ALA A 230 16.14 -0.99 26.31
C ALA A 230 17.50 -1.72 26.31
#